data_1ce881fd6f97b72b62b366199ffd76db
#
_entry.id   1ce881fd6f97b72b62b366199ffd76db
#
_cell.length_a   1.000
_cell.length_b   1.000
_cell.length_c   1.000
_cell.angle_alpha   90.00
_cell.angle_beta   90.00
_cell.angle_gamma   90.00
#
_symmetry.space_group_name_H-M   'P 1'
#
loop_
_entity.id
_entity.type
_entity.pdbx_description
1 polymer ?
#
loop_
_entity_poly.entity_id
_entity_poly.type
_entity_poly.pdbx_seq_one_letter_code
_entity_poly.pdbx_strand_id
1 'polypeptide(L)'
;MDLGLRGKVALVAAASKGLGRAVAEELAAEGAKLAICSRDAEAIESVGNEIAQRTGAEVLARAADVARTADVDAFVDAALSIFGRVDILLTNSGGPPPGRFETLDRAAWQKATELTLFAPVEFARRLLPGMKERRWGRILNVTSITVKQPVDNLMLSNSLRAAVTGWARTLANEVGETGVTVNNLIPGYTRTDRVVELSQVIAKRDGITAEEAVARWEREIPLGRLGEPREFAALAAFIASERASYITGQSIAVDGGWIKSLL
;
A
#
# COMPACT_ATOMS: atom_id res chain seq x y z
N MET A 1 -16.23 16.94 -2.90
CA MET A 1 -17.10 15.73 -3.00
C MET A 1 -17.08 15.07 -1.64
N ASP A 2 -18.22 14.76 -1.05
CA ASP A 2 -18.23 13.98 0.19
C ASP A 2 -17.93 12.51 -0.14
N LEU A 3 -16.87 11.97 0.45
CA LEU A 3 -16.40 10.60 0.29
C LEU A 3 -17.07 9.63 1.28
N GLY A 4 -17.79 10.13 2.30
CA GLY A 4 -18.42 9.30 3.35
C GLY A 4 -17.39 8.61 4.27
N LEU A 5 -16.20 9.18 4.44
CA LEU A 5 -15.11 8.62 5.24
C LEU A 5 -15.09 9.12 6.68
N ARG A 6 -15.85 10.18 7.00
CA ARG A 6 -15.91 10.74 8.35
C ARG A 6 -16.34 9.69 9.38
N GLY A 7 -15.51 9.52 10.41
CA GLY A 7 -15.73 8.55 11.49
C GLY A 7 -15.46 7.09 11.14
N LYS A 8 -15.09 6.75 9.90
CA LYS A 8 -14.56 5.44 9.53
C LYS A 8 -13.20 5.22 10.18
N VAL A 9 -12.84 4.00 10.47
CA VAL A 9 -11.54 3.63 11.02
C VAL A 9 -10.69 3.01 9.92
N ALA A 10 -9.55 3.63 9.62
CA ALA A 10 -8.60 3.13 8.61
C ALA A 10 -7.33 2.59 9.29
N LEU A 11 -6.99 1.35 8.96
CA LEU A 11 -5.70 0.75 9.29
C LEU A 11 -4.76 0.88 8.08
N VAL A 12 -3.63 1.57 8.26
CA VAL A 12 -2.65 1.82 7.20
C VAL A 12 -1.29 1.26 7.61
N ALA A 13 -0.84 0.24 6.91
CA ALA A 13 0.45 -0.39 7.15
C ALA A 13 1.61 0.36 6.49
N ALA A 14 2.80 0.32 7.09
CA ALA A 14 4.04 0.97 6.61
C ALA A 14 3.83 2.46 6.30
N ALA A 15 3.32 3.21 7.29
CA ALA A 15 2.83 4.59 7.13
C ALA A 15 3.81 5.66 7.64
N SER A 16 5.05 5.33 8.01
CA SER A 16 6.00 6.36 8.50
C SER A 16 6.55 7.27 7.38
N LYS A 17 6.44 6.85 6.12
CA LYS A 17 6.91 7.61 4.95
C LYS A 17 6.23 7.19 3.65
N GLY A 18 6.50 7.93 2.58
CA GLY A 18 6.11 7.59 1.21
C GLY A 18 4.59 7.44 1.03
N LEU A 19 4.18 6.41 0.28
CA LEU A 19 2.79 6.21 -0.10
C LEU A 19 1.88 5.91 1.09
N GLY A 20 2.33 5.10 2.05
CA GLY A 20 1.54 4.78 3.24
C GLY A 20 1.24 6.03 4.07
N ARG A 21 2.24 6.89 4.30
CA ARG A 21 2.08 8.17 4.98
C ARG A 21 1.09 9.07 4.23
N ALA A 22 1.27 9.24 2.93
CA ALA A 22 0.40 10.10 2.14
C ALA A 22 -1.07 9.64 2.17
N VAL A 23 -1.32 8.31 2.11
CA VAL A 23 -2.69 7.77 2.23
C VAL A 23 -3.25 7.98 3.63
N ALA A 24 -2.46 7.80 4.69
CA ALA A 24 -2.90 8.09 6.06
C ALA A 24 -3.29 9.56 6.22
N GLU A 25 -2.48 10.48 5.70
CA GLU A 25 -2.74 11.92 5.71
C GLU A 25 -4.03 12.29 4.97
N GLU A 26 -4.26 11.70 3.80
CA GLU A 26 -5.45 11.97 2.99
C GLU A 26 -6.71 11.42 3.67
N LEU A 27 -6.68 10.19 4.20
CA LEU A 27 -7.81 9.60 4.91
C LEU A 27 -8.15 10.39 6.18
N ALA A 28 -7.14 10.89 6.91
CA ALA A 28 -7.35 11.75 8.08
C ALA A 28 -7.99 13.10 7.69
N ALA A 29 -7.56 13.71 6.60
CA ALA A 29 -8.13 14.95 6.08
C ALA A 29 -9.61 14.78 5.69
N GLU A 30 -10.00 13.60 5.23
CA GLU A 30 -11.40 13.23 4.96
C GLU A 30 -12.19 12.82 6.22
N GLY A 31 -11.58 12.94 7.42
CA GLY A 31 -12.21 12.74 8.72
C GLY A 31 -12.23 11.29 9.21
N ALA A 32 -11.42 10.43 8.67
CA ALA A 32 -11.24 9.06 9.19
C ALA A 32 -10.38 9.06 10.46
N LYS A 33 -10.63 8.12 11.38
CA LYS A 33 -9.74 7.75 12.47
C LYS A 33 -8.69 6.80 11.93
N LEU A 34 -7.47 6.85 12.48
CA LEU A 34 -6.34 6.10 11.94
C LEU A 34 -5.74 5.13 12.96
N ALA A 35 -5.42 3.92 12.50
CA ALA A 35 -4.41 3.05 13.08
C ALA A 35 -3.26 2.95 12.06
N ILE A 36 -2.07 3.40 12.43
CA ILE A 36 -0.91 3.42 11.54
C ILE A 36 0.26 2.65 12.16
N CYS A 37 1.03 1.92 11.34
CA CYS A 37 2.21 1.23 11.83
C CYS A 37 3.43 1.37 10.91
N SER A 38 4.59 1.24 11.51
CA SER A 38 5.87 1.01 10.83
C SER A 38 6.82 0.26 11.77
N ARG A 39 7.98 -0.17 11.27
CA ARG A 39 9.00 -0.83 12.10
C ARG A 39 9.74 0.13 13.03
N ASP A 40 9.82 1.39 12.66
CA ASP A 40 10.46 2.46 13.41
C ASP A 40 9.42 3.13 14.32
N ALA A 41 9.58 2.97 15.63
CA ALA A 41 8.66 3.47 16.64
C ALA A 41 8.64 5.00 16.69
N GLU A 42 9.81 5.63 16.70
CA GLU A 42 9.92 7.10 16.79
C GLU A 42 9.33 7.77 15.54
N ALA A 43 9.67 7.23 14.35
CA ALA A 43 9.16 7.77 13.10
C ALA A 43 7.64 7.64 12.99
N ILE A 44 7.03 6.51 13.42
CA ILE A 44 5.58 6.35 13.30
C ILE A 44 4.82 7.19 14.32
N GLU A 45 5.35 7.35 15.55
CA GLU A 45 4.77 8.24 16.56
C GLU A 45 4.82 9.70 16.11
N SER A 46 5.96 10.16 15.58
CA SER A 46 6.09 11.52 15.03
C SER A 46 5.06 11.76 13.94
N VAL A 47 4.92 10.85 12.98
CA VAL A 47 3.92 10.96 11.90
C VAL A 47 2.49 10.95 12.45
N GLY A 48 2.19 10.10 13.43
CA GLY A 48 0.88 10.07 14.06
C GLY A 48 0.52 11.40 14.73
N ASN A 49 1.46 11.99 15.47
CA ASN A 49 1.29 13.28 16.11
C ASN A 49 1.11 14.42 15.10
N GLU A 50 1.92 14.45 14.04
CA GLU A 50 1.81 15.44 12.97
C GLU A 50 0.44 15.37 12.27
N ILE A 51 -0.05 14.17 11.96
CA ILE A 51 -1.37 13.99 11.36
C ILE A 51 -2.46 14.46 12.32
N ALA A 52 -2.43 14.04 13.58
CA ALA A 52 -3.41 14.42 14.58
C ALA A 52 -3.47 15.95 14.77
N GLN A 53 -2.32 16.61 14.89
CA GLN A 53 -2.24 18.07 15.02
C GLN A 53 -2.81 18.81 13.81
N ARG A 54 -2.55 18.32 12.60
CA ARG A 54 -2.95 18.99 11.35
C ARG A 54 -4.41 18.78 11.01
N THR A 55 -4.97 17.61 11.32
CA THR A 55 -6.31 17.21 10.88
C THR A 55 -7.34 17.11 12.00
N GLY A 56 -6.91 17.03 13.26
CA GLY A 56 -7.77 16.72 14.40
C GLY A 56 -8.20 15.26 14.48
N ALA A 57 -7.66 14.37 13.63
CA ALA A 57 -8.01 12.95 13.63
C ALA A 57 -7.50 12.23 14.89
N GLU A 58 -8.28 11.25 15.37
CA GLU A 58 -7.80 10.28 16.36
C GLU A 58 -6.82 9.31 15.68
N VAL A 59 -5.58 9.23 16.19
CA VAL A 59 -4.52 8.41 15.60
C VAL A 59 -3.92 7.46 16.62
N LEU A 60 -3.97 6.17 16.35
CA LEU A 60 -3.13 5.14 16.99
C LEU A 60 -1.89 4.93 16.12
N ALA A 61 -0.72 5.30 16.61
CA ALA A 61 0.56 5.00 15.99
C ALA A 61 1.27 3.89 16.78
N ARG A 62 1.79 2.85 16.11
CA ARG A 62 2.43 1.71 16.78
C ARG A 62 3.56 1.12 15.94
N ALA A 63 4.64 0.72 16.61
CA ALA A 63 5.69 -0.08 15.98
C ALA A 63 5.16 -1.49 15.68
N ALA A 64 5.33 -1.95 14.43
CA ALA A 64 5.02 -3.31 13.99
C ALA A 64 5.80 -3.65 12.71
N ASP A 65 6.41 -4.84 12.68
CA ASP A 65 6.95 -5.41 11.46
C ASP A 65 5.87 -6.29 10.79
N VAL A 66 5.33 -5.83 9.68
CA VAL A 66 4.25 -6.52 8.98
C VAL A 66 4.64 -7.90 8.42
N ALA A 67 5.95 -8.21 8.35
CA ALA A 67 6.45 -9.54 8.01
C ALA A 67 6.36 -10.54 9.19
N ARG A 68 5.91 -10.10 10.36
CA ARG A 68 5.78 -10.92 11.56
C ARG A 68 4.30 -11.00 11.97
N THR A 69 3.70 -12.18 11.84
CA THR A 69 2.29 -12.41 12.19
C THR A 69 1.95 -11.92 13.60
N ALA A 70 2.83 -12.17 14.59
CA ALA A 70 2.60 -11.71 15.96
C ALA A 70 2.50 -10.18 16.09
N ASP A 71 3.27 -9.41 15.30
CA ASP A 71 3.21 -7.96 15.30
C ASP A 71 1.93 -7.47 14.60
N VAL A 72 1.52 -8.14 13.51
CA VAL A 72 0.25 -7.88 12.83
C VAL A 72 -0.93 -8.10 13.79
N ASP A 73 -0.95 -9.25 14.50
CA ASP A 73 -1.98 -9.57 15.47
C ASP A 73 -2.04 -8.52 16.59
N ALA A 74 -0.91 -8.20 17.20
CA ALA A 74 -0.85 -7.22 18.28
C ALA A 74 -1.27 -5.80 17.84
N PHE A 75 -0.97 -5.43 16.60
CA PHE A 75 -1.39 -4.13 16.05
C PHE A 75 -2.89 -4.09 15.76
N VAL A 76 -3.43 -5.15 15.17
CA VAL A 76 -4.88 -5.26 14.92
C VAL A 76 -5.66 -5.27 16.24
N ASP A 77 -5.19 -6.03 17.25
CA ASP A 77 -5.84 -6.06 18.57
C ASP A 77 -5.85 -4.69 19.24
N ALA A 78 -4.75 -3.92 19.15
CA ALA A 78 -4.71 -2.55 19.66
C ALA A 78 -5.69 -1.64 18.91
N ALA A 79 -5.78 -1.74 17.59
CA ALA A 79 -6.72 -0.94 16.80
C ALA A 79 -8.19 -1.28 17.15
N LEU A 80 -8.51 -2.57 17.30
CA LEU A 80 -9.84 -3.03 17.69
C LEU A 80 -10.19 -2.62 19.13
N SER A 81 -9.22 -2.68 20.06
CA SER A 81 -9.43 -2.27 21.45
C SER A 81 -9.73 -0.77 21.58
N ILE A 82 -9.06 0.08 20.79
CA ILE A 82 -9.23 1.54 20.87
C ILE A 82 -10.45 2.02 20.10
N PHE A 83 -10.65 1.52 18.89
CA PHE A 83 -11.69 2.03 17.98
C PHE A 83 -12.93 1.14 17.90
N GLY A 84 -12.88 -0.08 18.44
CA GLY A 84 -13.95 -1.08 18.37
C GLY A 84 -14.15 -1.72 16.99
N ARG A 85 -13.54 -1.17 15.95
CA ARG A 85 -13.69 -1.61 14.55
C ARG A 85 -12.55 -1.14 13.66
N VAL A 86 -12.40 -1.80 12.53
CA VAL A 86 -11.62 -1.30 11.39
C VAL A 86 -12.48 -1.44 10.14
N ASP A 87 -12.64 -0.37 9.39
CA ASP A 87 -13.49 -0.29 8.20
C ASP A 87 -12.68 -0.33 6.91
N ILE A 88 -11.51 0.28 6.92
CA ILE A 88 -10.62 0.42 5.78
C ILE A 88 -9.29 -0.21 6.14
N LEU A 89 -8.80 -1.10 5.29
CA LEU A 89 -7.47 -1.68 5.37
C LEU A 89 -6.67 -1.26 4.15
N LEU A 90 -5.57 -0.53 4.37
CA LEU A 90 -4.54 -0.36 3.36
C LEU A 90 -3.33 -1.23 3.71
N THR A 91 -3.15 -2.31 2.97
CA THR A 91 -1.94 -3.13 3.07
C THR A 91 -0.85 -2.49 2.24
N ASN A 92 0.23 -2.15 2.89
CA ASN A 92 1.43 -1.60 2.28
C ASN A 92 2.66 -2.17 2.98
N SER A 93 3.75 -2.28 2.26
CA SER A 93 5.02 -2.72 2.82
C SER A 93 6.16 -2.07 2.05
N GLY A 94 7.37 -2.05 2.63
CA GLY A 94 8.58 -1.82 1.84
C GLY A 94 8.66 -2.85 0.71
N GLY A 95 9.19 -2.47 -0.44
CA GLY A 95 9.41 -3.44 -1.52
C GLY A 95 10.48 -4.47 -1.14
N PRO A 96 10.42 -5.71 -1.64
CA PRO A 96 11.51 -6.66 -1.52
C PRO A 96 12.77 -6.12 -2.21
N PRO A 97 13.98 -6.63 -1.87
CA PRO A 97 15.21 -6.20 -2.52
C PRO A 97 15.16 -6.47 -4.02
N PRO A 98 15.78 -5.61 -4.83
CA PRO A 98 15.97 -5.91 -6.25
C PRO A 98 16.94 -7.09 -6.41
N GLY A 99 16.81 -7.84 -7.47
CA GLY A 99 17.68 -8.97 -7.77
C GLY A 99 17.23 -9.74 -9.00
N ARG A 100 18.19 -10.43 -9.64
CA ARG A 100 17.96 -11.38 -10.71
C ARG A 100 17.81 -12.80 -10.11
N PHE A 101 17.26 -13.72 -10.88
CA PHE A 101 16.99 -15.08 -10.42
C PHE A 101 18.21 -15.74 -9.75
N GLU A 102 19.38 -15.67 -10.39
CA GLU A 102 20.60 -16.32 -9.91
C GLU A 102 21.17 -15.71 -8.62
N THR A 103 20.76 -14.50 -8.28
CA THR A 103 21.26 -13.79 -7.06
C THR A 103 20.34 -13.93 -5.86
N LEU A 104 19.19 -14.56 -6.02
CA LEU A 104 18.15 -14.65 -5.00
C LEU A 104 18.06 -16.08 -4.46
N ASP A 105 18.54 -16.27 -3.25
CA ASP A 105 18.47 -17.55 -2.54
C ASP A 105 17.06 -17.80 -1.95
N ARG A 106 16.86 -19.01 -1.41
CA ARG A 106 15.61 -19.41 -0.76
C ARG A 106 15.22 -18.48 0.41
N ALA A 107 16.19 -18.00 1.18
CA ALA A 107 15.92 -17.12 2.32
C ALA A 107 15.37 -15.76 1.86
N ALA A 108 15.91 -15.19 0.78
CA ALA A 108 15.39 -13.97 0.15
C ALA A 108 13.94 -14.15 -0.32
N TRP A 109 13.61 -15.28 -0.96
CA TRP A 109 12.25 -15.62 -1.36
C TRP A 109 11.31 -15.75 -0.17
N GLN A 110 11.69 -16.47 0.89
CA GLN A 110 10.87 -16.62 2.09
C GLN A 110 10.57 -15.27 2.74
N LYS A 111 11.61 -14.46 2.99
CA LYS A 111 11.46 -13.13 3.60
C LYS A 111 10.57 -12.21 2.75
N ALA A 112 10.74 -12.23 1.43
CA ALA A 112 9.92 -11.45 0.53
C ALA A 112 8.46 -11.93 0.52
N THR A 113 8.20 -13.23 0.64
CA THR A 113 6.86 -13.81 0.70
C THR A 113 6.14 -13.40 1.98
N GLU A 114 6.79 -13.45 3.14
CA GLU A 114 6.22 -12.95 4.40
C GLU A 114 5.84 -11.48 4.29
N LEU A 115 6.76 -10.66 3.79
CA LEU A 115 6.55 -9.22 3.69
C LEU A 115 5.47 -8.83 2.67
N THR A 116 5.42 -9.50 1.51
CA THR A 116 4.64 -9.00 0.36
C THR A 116 3.30 -9.74 0.19
N LEU A 117 3.26 -11.04 0.47
CA LEU A 117 2.08 -11.87 0.27
C LEU A 117 1.37 -12.21 1.58
N PHE A 118 2.09 -12.72 2.58
CA PHE A 118 1.44 -13.13 3.83
C PHE A 118 0.96 -11.93 4.66
N ALA A 119 1.69 -10.82 4.72
CA ALA A 119 1.25 -9.64 5.45
C ALA A 119 -0.17 -9.17 5.07
N PRO A 120 -0.51 -8.91 3.78
CA PRO A 120 -1.88 -8.54 3.40
C PRO A 120 -2.92 -9.63 3.71
N VAL A 121 -2.56 -10.91 3.56
CA VAL A 121 -3.45 -12.04 3.87
C VAL A 121 -3.78 -12.06 5.37
N GLU A 122 -2.78 -11.91 6.24
CA GLU A 122 -2.97 -11.93 7.71
C GLU A 122 -3.82 -10.74 8.19
N PHE A 123 -3.55 -9.53 7.71
CA PHE A 123 -4.41 -8.38 8.01
C PHE A 123 -5.86 -8.63 7.58
N ALA A 124 -6.07 -9.10 6.35
CA ALA A 124 -7.40 -9.36 5.83
C ALA A 124 -8.11 -10.46 6.66
N ARG A 125 -7.41 -11.56 7.00
CA ARG A 125 -7.94 -12.65 7.82
C ARG A 125 -8.48 -12.16 9.18
N ARG A 126 -7.76 -11.23 9.80
CA ARG A 126 -8.14 -10.67 11.11
C ARG A 126 -9.30 -9.67 11.03
N LEU A 127 -9.39 -8.88 9.98
CA LEU A 127 -10.33 -7.77 9.89
C LEU A 127 -11.61 -8.10 9.13
N LEU A 128 -11.56 -9.04 8.19
CA LEU A 128 -12.66 -9.40 7.31
C LEU A 128 -13.93 -9.87 8.06
N PRO A 129 -13.86 -10.69 9.14
CA PRO A 129 -15.06 -11.10 9.85
C PRO A 129 -15.89 -9.91 10.34
N GLY A 130 -15.28 -8.94 10.99
CA GLY A 130 -15.98 -7.74 11.46
C GLY A 130 -16.48 -6.85 10.32
N MET A 131 -15.75 -6.75 9.19
CA MET A 131 -16.22 -6.04 8.01
C MET A 131 -17.48 -6.71 7.41
N LYS A 132 -17.49 -8.04 7.31
CA LYS A 132 -18.65 -8.82 6.82
C LYS A 132 -19.88 -8.67 7.72
N GLU A 133 -19.70 -8.75 9.05
CA GLU A 133 -20.78 -8.56 10.02
C GLU A 133 -21.47 -7.20 9.87
N ARG A 134 -20.68 -6.15 9.68
CA ARG A 134 -21.19 -4.79 9.46
C ARG A 134 -21.68 -4.52 8.03
N ARG A 135 -21.48 -5.47 7.12
CA ARG A 135 -21.80 -5.36 5.68
C ARG A 135 -21.11 -4.14 5.05
N TRP A 136 -19.93 -3.81 5.53
CA TRP A 136 -19.11 -2.70 5.03
C TRP A 136 -17.63 -2.94 5.30
N GLY A 137 -16.83 -2.84 4.27
CA GLY A 137 -15.36 -2.93 4.35
C GLY A 137 -14.69 -2.50 3.05
N ARG A 138 -13.48 -1.98 3.18
CA ARG A 138 -12.63 -1.60 2.04
C ARG A 138 -11.22 -2.16 2.27
N ILE A 139 -10.80 -3.07 1.42
CA ILE A 139 -9.45 -3.65 1.44
C ILE A 139 -8.71 -3.16 0.20
N LEU A 140 -7.65 -2.41 0.42
CA LEU A 140 -6.79 -1.84 -0.60
C LEU A 140 -5.38 -2.40 -0.45
N ASN A 141 -4.85 -3.01 -1.50
CA ASN A 141 -3.49 -3.53 -1.50
C ASN A 141 -2.60 -2.64 -2.37
N VAL A 142 -1.53 -2.10 -1.80
CA VAL A 142 -0.51 -1.41 -2.59
C VAL A 142 0.33 -2.46 -3.29
N THR A 143 0.22 -2.53 -4.61
CA THR A 143 0.99 -3.46 -5.44
C THR A 143 2.12 -2.72 -6.19
N SER A 144 2.26 -2.88 -7.48
CA SER A 144 3.31 -2.27 -8.30
C SER A 144 2.93 -2.34 -9.78
N ILE A 145 3.46 -1.44 -10.60
CA ILE A 145 3.43 -1.56 -12.07
C ILE A 145 3.88 -2.93 -12.56
N THR A 146 4.70 -3.62 -11.78
CA THR A 146 5.23 -4.95 -12.10
C THR A 146 4.17 -6.04 -12.25
N VAL A 147 2.94 -5.82 -11.76
CA VAL A 147 1.83 -6.78 -11.93
C VAL A 147 1.18 -6.71 -13.30
N LYS A 148 1.41 -5.62 -14.03
CA LYS A 148 0.92 -5.42 -15.41
C LYS A 148 2.04 -5.60 -16.44
N GLN A 149 3.24 -5.15 -16.10
CA GLN A 149 4.40 -5.18 -16.98
C GLN A 149 5.64 -5.48 -16.15
N PRO A 150 6.28 -6.67 -16.31
CA PRO A 150 7.48 -7.01 -15.55
C PRO A 150 8.59 -5.99 -15.75
N VAL A 151 9.29 -5.68 -14.67
CA VAL A 151 10.45 -4.78 -14.67
C VAL A 151 11.70 -5.58 -14.37
N ASP A 152 12.76 -5.33 -15.13
CA ASP A 152 14.05 -6.00 -14.97
C ASP A 152 14.60 -5.83 -13.56
N ASN A 153 15.31 -6.86 -13.09
CA ASN A 153 15.94 -6.88 -11.77
C ASN A 153 14.98 -6.76 -10.56
N LEU A 154 13.67 -6.96 -10.78
CA LEU A 154 12.65 -6.96 -9.72
C LEU A 154 11.93 -8.32 -9.60
N MET A 155 12.67 -9.43 -9.72
CA MET A 155 12.13 -10.79 -9.74
C MET A 155 11.13 -11.05 -8.59
N LEU A 156 11.50 -10.76 -7.35
CA LEU A 156 10.63 -10.97 -6.17
C LEU A 156 9.36 -10.13 -6.24
N SER A 157 9.49 -8.85 -6.63
CA SER A 157 8.33 -7.95 -6.76
C SER A 157 7.39 -8.40 -7.87
N ASN A 158 7.92 -8.72 -9.06
CA ASN A 158 7.15 -9.20 -10.20
C ASN A 158 6.30 -10.42 -9.81
N SER A 159 6.93 -11.40 -9.15
CA SER A 159 6.28 -12.67 -8.79
C SER A 159 5.26 -12.51 -7.65
N LEU A 160 5.68 -11.90 -6.54
CA LEU A 160 4.88 -11.90 -5.32
C LEU A 160 3.71 -10.90 -5.38
N ARG A 161 3.88 -9.76 -6.04
CA ARG A 161 2.77 -8.82 -6.22
C ARG A 161 1.74 -9.32 -7.24
N ALA A 162 2.15 -10.13 -8.21
CA ALA A 162 1.21 -10.87 -9.06
C ALA A 162 0.39 -11.87 -8.24
N ALA A 163 1.01 -12.57 -7.27
CA ALA A 163 0.30 -13.45 -6.34
C ALA A 163 -0.72 -12.68 -5.49
N VAL A 164 -0.35 -11.50 -4.96
CA VAL A 164 -1.31 -10.62 -4.24
C VAL A 164 -2.47 -10.23 -5.15
N THR A 165 -2.22 -9.93 -6.41
CA THR A 165 -3.26 -9.54 -7.37
C THR A 165 -4.27 -10.68 -7.60
N GLY A 166 -3.78 -11.92 -7.76
CA GLY A 166 -4.63 -13.11 -7.90
C GLY A 166 -5.45 -13.39 -6.64
N TRP A 167 -4.80 -13.34 -5.47
CA TRP A 167 -5.47 -13.49 -4.18
C TRP A 167 -6.56 -12.44 -3.97
N ALA A 168 -6.25 -11.17 -4.20
CA ALA A 168 -7.20 -10.08 -3.99
C ALA A 168 -8.40 -10.19 -4.94
N ARG A 169 -8.19 -10.62 -6.19
CA ARG A 169 -9.28 -10.85 -7.16
C ARG A 169 -10.19 -11.98 -6.70
N THR A 170 -9.63 -13.07 -6.22
CA THR A 170 -10.38 -14.22 -5.69
C THR A 170 -11.18 -13.80 -4.46
N LEU A 171 -10.54 -13.13 -3.51
CA LEU A 171 -11.21 -12.64 -2.30
C LEU A 171 -12.37 -11.69 -2.63
N ALA A 172 -12.20 -10.78 -3.61
CA ALA A 172 -13.26 -9.88 -4.05
C ALA A 172 -14.53 -10.63 -4.50
N ASN A 173 -14.36 -11.77 -5.20
CA ASN A 173 -15.48 -12.60 -5.63
C ASN A 173 -16.18 -13.29 -4.44
N GLU A 174 -15.41 -13.74 -3.45
CA GLU A 174 -15.94 -14.46 -2.27
C GLU A 174 -16.70 -13.55 -1.31
N VAL A 175 -16.33 -12.26 -1.24
CA VAL A 175 -16.87 -11.34 -0.23
C VAL A 175 -17.84 -10.29 -0.76
N GLY A 176 -18.00 -10.18 -2.09
CA GLY A 176 -18.76 -9.09 -2.73
C GLY A 176 -20.18 -8.92 -2.19
N GLU A 177 -20.91 -10.01 -1.97
CA GLU A 177 -22.28 -9.99 -1.43
C GLU A 177 -22.36 -9.49 0.02
N THR A 178 -21.24 -9.42 0.72
CA THR A 178 -21.16 -8.94 2.10
C THR A 178 -20.94 -7.44 2.25
N GLY A 179 -20.91 -6.69 1.15
CA GLY A 179 -20.67 -5.25 1.15
C GLY A 179 -19.16 -4.85 1.32
N VAL A 180 -18.26 -5.84 1.24
CA VAL A 180 -16.81 -5.61 1.29
C VAL A 180 -16.26 -5.54 -0.12
N THR A 181 -15.43 -4.53 -0.40
CA THR A 181 -14.70 -4.42 -1.67
C THR A 181 -13.20 -4.67 -1.46
N VAL A 182 -12.57 -5.29 -2.44
CA VAL A 182 -11.12 -5.59 -2.42
C VAL A 182 -10.51 -5.11 -3.73
N ASN A 183 -9.57 -4.16 -3.65
CA ASN A 183 -8.93 -3.59 -4.84
C ASN A 183 -7.42 -3.48 -4.65
N ASN A 184 -6.69 -3.50 -5.75
CA ASN A 184 -5.26 -3.26 -5.78
C ASN A 184 -4.98 -1.87 -6.36
N LEU A 185 -4.09 -1.14 -5.72
CA LEU A 185 -3.58 0.13 -6.19
C LEU A 185 -2.18 -0.08 -6.74
N ILE A 186 -1.94 0.34 -7.96
CA ILE A 186 -0.69 0.14 -8.69
C ILE A 186 0.04 1.49 -8.77
N PRO A 187 1.01 1.77 -7.88
CA PRO A 187 1.84 2.97 -8.02
C PRO A 187 2.80 2.82 -9.20
N GLY A 188 2.92 3.87 -9.99
CA GLY A 188 4.04 4.09 -10.89
C GLY A 188 5.28 4.60 -10.16
N TYR A 189 6.22 5.20 -10.92
CA TYR A 189 7.36 5.88 -10.33
C TYR A 189 6.89 7.17 -9.63
N THR A 190 6.86 7.12 -8.29
CA THR A 190 6.36 8.19 -7.43
C THR A 190 7.51 8.70 -6.55
N ARG A 191 7.63 10.01 -6.33
CA ARG A 191 8.69 10.66 -5.54
C ARG A 191 8.65 10.21 -4.07
N THR A 192 9.36 9.14 -3.80
CA THR A 192 9.51 8.52 -2.48
C THR A 192 10.95 8.09 -2.27
N ASP A 193 11.36 7.85 -1.03
CA ASP A 193 12.70 7.30 -0.71
C ASP A 193 12.98 6.02 -1.50
N ARG A 194 11.95 5.20 -1.76
CA ARG A 194 12.10 3.97 -2.55
C ARG A 194 12.57 4.24 -3.98
N VAL A 195 12.08 5.30 -4.62
CA VAL A 195 12.51 5.68 -5.97
C VAL A 195 13.92 6.24 -5.94
N VAL A 196 14.27 6.99 -4.89
CA VAL A 196 15.65 7.44 -4.67
C VAL A 196 16.61 6.26 -4.51
N GLU A 197 16.27 5.27 -3.65
CA GLU A 197 17.06 4.05 -3.48
C GLU A 197 17.24 3.28 -4.81
N LEU A 198 16.16 3.11 -5.57
CA LEU A 198 16.21 2.44 -6.87
C LEU A 198 17.07 3.21 -7.90
N SER A 199 16.97 4.54 -7.94
CA SER A 199 17.79 5.35 -8.84
C SER A 199 19.28 5.21 -8.54
N GLN A 200 19.66 5.16 -7.25
CA GLN A 200 21.04 4.93 -6.82
C GLN A 200 21.56 3.54 -7.22
N VAL A 201 20.71 2.49 -7.10
CA VAL A 201 21.08 1.13 -7.55
C VAL A 201 21.32 1.08 -9.05
N ILE A 202 20.45 1.72 -9.84
CA ILE A 202 20.60 1.80 -11.31
C ILE A 202 21.82 2.63 -11.67
N ALA A 203 22.03 3.77 -11.02
CA ALA A 203 23.18 4.64 -11.22
C ALA A 203 24.49 3.86 -11.07
N LYS A 204 24.62 3.11 -9.96
CA LYS A 204 25.81 2.28 -9.69
C LYS A 204 25.98 1.15 -10.71
N ARG A 205 24.89 0.50 -11.13
CA ARG A 205 24.95 -0.60 -12.12
C ARG A 205 25.37 -0.12 -13.50
N ASP A 206 24.82 1.04 -13.93
CA ASP A 206 24.94 1.52 -15.31
C ASP A 206 26.05 2.54 -15.49
N GLY A 207 26.74 2.95 -14.40
CA GLY A 207 27.80 3.97 -14.45
C GLY A 207 27.30 5.38 -14.80
N ILE A 208 26.09 5.73 -14.36
CA ILE A 208 25.42 7.01 -14.58
C ILE A 208 25.12 7.69 -13.23
N THR A 209 24.58 8.93 -13.24
CA THR A 209 24.10 9.57 -12.01
C THR A 209 22.69 9.12 -11.63
N ALA A 210 22.29 9.35 -10.38
CA ALA A 210 20.93 9.06 -9.93
C ALA A 210 19.88 9.93 -10.66
N GLU A 211 20.24 11.18 -10.96
CA GLU A 211 19.42 12.12 -11.74
C GLU A 211 19.21 11.62 -13.17
N GLU A 212 20.25 11.08 -13.81
CA GLU A 212 20.14 10.48 -15.14
C GLU A 212 19.26 9.25 -15.13
N ALA A 213 19.30 8.42 -14.05
CA ALA A 213 18.41 7.29 -13.88
C ALA A 213 16.95 7.74 -13.76
N VAL A 214 16.67 8.78 -12.97
CA VAL A 214 15.32 9.38 -12.85
C VAL A 214 14.87 9.96 -14.19
N ALA A 215 15.72 10.70 -14.90
CA ALA A 215 15.39 11.26 -16.21
C ALA A 215 15.07 10.19 -17.27
N ARG A 216 15.63 8.97 -17.15
CA ARG A 216 15.23 7.85 -18.02
C ARG A 216 13.77 7.45 -17.75
N TRP A 217 13.36 7.31 -16.49
CA TRP A 217 11.97 7.01 -16.15
C TRP A 217 11.00 8.11 -16.58
N GLU A 218 11.37 9.38 -16.35
CA GLU A 218 10.55 10.52 -16.77
C GLU A 218 10.29 10.55 -18.29
N ARG A 219 11.29 10.16 -19.10
CA ARG A 219 11.11 10.02 -20.57
C ARG A 219 10.19 8.87 -20.97
N GLU A 220 10.08 7.81 -20.15
CA GLU A 220 9.21 6.67 -20.41
C GLU A 220 7.75 6.93 -19.98
N ILE A 221 7.54 7.86 -19.05
CA ILE A 221 6.24 8.24 -18.52
C ILE A 221 5.59 9.26 -19.48
N PRO A 222 4.41 9.00 -20.06
CA PRO A 222 3.72 9.94 -20.94
C PRO A 222 3.50 11.33 -20.34
N LEU A 223 3.26 11.44 -19.02
CA LEU A 223 3.16 12.73 -18.33
C LEU A 223 4.51 13.43 -18.12
N GLY A 224 5.65 12.83 -18.50
CA GLY A 224 6.98 13.43 -18.49
C GLY A 224 7.56 13.70 -17.10
N ARG A 225 6.98 13.15 -16.04
CA ARG A 225 7.43 13.36 -14.66
C ARG A 225 7.12 12.18 -13.76
N LEU A 226 7.79 12.09 -12.64
CA LEU A 226 7.38 11.21 -11.54
C LEU A 226 6.05 11.71 -10.94
N GLY A 227 5.26 10.77 -10.40
CA GLY A 227 4.08 11.09 -9.60
C GLY A 227 4.44 11.63 -8.22
N GLU A 228 3.52 12.37 -7.61
CA GLU A 228 3.63 12.79 -6.22
C GLU A 228 2.83 11.83 -5.31
N PRO A 229 3.29 11.54 -4.07
CA PRO A 229 2.56 10.63 -3.16
C PRO A 229 1.09 11.00 -2.95
N ARG A 230 0.77 12.30 -2.92
CA ARG A 230 -0.61 12.80 -2.80
C ARG A 230 -1.50 12.40 -3.98
N GLU A 231 -0.97 12.26 -5.18
CA GLU A 231 -1.74 11.83 -6.35
C GLU A 231 -2.19 10.37 -6.23
N PHE A 232 -1.33 9.53 -5.64
CA PHE A 232 -1.69 8.16 -5.29
C PHE A 232 -2.69 8.11 -4.12
N ALA A 233 -2.49 8.95 -3.10
CA ALA A 233 -3.34 9.03 -1.92
C ALA A 233 -4.78 9.44 -2.28
N ALA A 234 -4.95 10.39 -3.21
CA ALA A 234 -6.27 10.82 -3.69
C ALA A 234 -7.08 9.66 -4.30
N LEU A 235 -6.44 8.80 -5.13
CA LEU A 235 -7.09 7.59 -5.61
C LEU A 235 -7.40 6.62 -4.47
N ALA A 236 -6.48 6.42 -3.52
CA ALA A 236 -6.69 5.53 -2.40
C ALA A 236 -7.91 5.96 -1.56
N ALA A 237 -8.04 7.25 -1.25
CA ALA A 237 -9.19 7.79 -0.53
C ALA A 237 -10.49 7.60 -1.33
N PHE A 238 -10.48 7.85 -2.64
CA PHE A 238 -11.65 7.61 -3.49
C PHE A 238 -12.06 6.12 -3.47
N ILE A 239 -11.13 5.20 -3.66
CA ILE A 239 -11.43 3.75 -3.67
C ILE A 239 -11.87 3.25 -2.29
N ALA A 240 -11.40 3.87 -1.20
CA ALA A 240 -11.87 3.58 0.16
C ALA A 240 -13.27 4.13 0.47
N SER A 241 -13.82 4.98 -0.38
CA SER A 241 -15.03 5.75 -0.12
C SER A 241 -16.34 5.00 -0.40
N GLU A 242 -17.47 5.62 0.01
CA GLU A 242 -18.81 5.19 -0.40
C GLU A 242 -19.03 5.37 -1.91
N ARG A 243 -18.33 6.32 -2.54
CA ARG A 243 -18.45 6.63 -3.98
C ARG A 243 -17.90 5.52 -4.87
N ALA A 244 -17.01 4.69 -4.32
CA ALA A 244 -16.42 3.54 -5.01
C ALA A 244 -17.09 2.20 -4.66
N SER A 245 -18.31 2.22 -4.10
CA SER A 245 -18.99 1.01 -3.60
C SER A 245 -19.27 -0.06 -4.67
N TYR A 246 -19.24 0.30 -5.96
CA TYR A 246 -19.41 -0.63 -7.08
C TYR A 246 -18.08 -0.99 -7.77
N ILE A 247 -16.94 -0.67 -7.14
CA ILE A 247 -15.59 -0.99 -7.64
C ILE A 247 -14.99 -2.05 -6.74
N THR A 248 -14.86 -3.29 -7.24
CA THR A 248 -14.21 -4.40 -6.52
C THR A 248 -13.46 -5.31 -7.48
N GLY A 249 -12.42 -5.99 -6.99
CA GLY A 249 -11.57 -6.90 -7.77
C GLY A 249 -10.71 -6.21 -8.81
N GLN A 250 -10.54 -4.89 -8.75
CA GLN A 250 -9.80 -4.12 -9.75
C GLN A 250 -8.33 -3.92 -9.35
N SER A 251 -7.50 -3.71 -10.36
CA SER A 251 -6.09 -3.33 -10.22
C SER A 251 -5.88 -2.02 -10.97
N ILE A 252 -5.87 -0.91 -10.22
CA ILE A 252 -5.96 0.46 -10.75
C ILE A 252 -4.60 1.14 -10.66
N ALA A 253 -4.10 1.64 -11.80
CA ALA A 253 -2.80 2.29 -11.89
C ALA A 253 -2.87 3.81 -11.64
N VAL A 254 -1.85 4.32 -10.94
CA VAL A 254 -1.50 5.74 -10.82
C VAL A 254 -0.05 5.86 -11.25
N ASP A 255 0.20 5.93 -12.53
CA ASP A 255 1.54 5.73 -13.12
C ASP A 255 1.90 6.74 -14.23
N GLY A 256 1.07 7.75 -14.46
CA GLY A 256 1.30 8.74 -15.49
C GLY A 256 1.25 8.18 -16.92
N GLY A 257 0.66 6.98 -17.10
CA GLY A 257 0.57 6.29 -18.39
C GLY A 257 1.78 5.40 -18.72
N TRP A 258 2.61 5.07 -17.74
CA TRP A 258 3.82 4.26 -17.96
C TRP A 258 3.49 2.82 -18.43
N ILE A 259 2.44 2.20 -17.87
CA ILE A 259 1.99 0.88 -18.30
C ILE A 259 1.43 0.97 -19.72
N LYS A 260 1.95 0.14 -20.63
CA LYS A 260 1.56 0.12 -22.05
C LYS A 260 0.61 -1.02 -22.41
N SER A 261 0.33 -1.92 -21.45
CA SER A 261 -0.63 -3.00 -21.69
C SER A 261 -2.06 -2.48 -21.70
N LEU A 262 -2.89 -3.06 -22.55
CA LEU A 262 -4.32 -2.70 -22.64
C LEU A 262 -5.16 -3.37 -21.55
N LEU A 263 -4.66 -4.45 -20.93
CA LEU A 263 -5.34 -5.29 -19.92
C LEU A 263 -4.55 -5.37 -18.62
#